data_ced8c7390e67f9a612893c96fac0c52c
#
_entry.id   ced8c7390e67f9a612893c96fac0c52c
#
_cell.length_a   1.000
_cell.length_b   1.000
_cell.length_c   1.000
_cell.angle_alpha   90.00
_cell.angle_beta   90.00
_cell.angle_gamma   90.00
#
_symmetry.space_group_name_H-M   'P 1'
#
loop_
_entity.id
_entity.type
_entity.pdbx_description
1 polymer ?
#
loop_
_entity_poly.entity_id
_entity_poly.type
_entity_poly.pdbx_seq_one_letter_code
_entity_poly.pdbx_strand_id
1 'polypeptide(L)'
;MKTVDLLREQIKQSHEWFAQTAADVTPEQAHWIPPGIANPLGAIYAHAIAAEDVIVNAVLKGGQPLYATAFAGRSGISEPQLRAEFEWARRVKVDLPALREYTQAVWAATDAYIASLTDADLDRIVETTLGKLPVSWILSNLVLAHVHNMMGEVSVLKGVQGAKGYPF
;
A
#
# COMPACT_ATOMS: atom_id res chain seq x y z
N MET A 1 18.10 -3.72 -20.15
CA MET A 1 16.89 -3.81 -19.34
C MET A 1 15.98 -2.68 -19.75
N LYS A 2 14.68 -2.92 -19.96
CA LYS A 2 13.70 -1.87 -20.27
C LYS A 2 13.36 -1.10 -19.00
N THR A 3 12.89 0.14 -19.12
CA THR A 3 12.51 0.98 -17.98
C THR A 3 11.35 0.35 -17.19
N VAL A 4 10.37 -0.20 -17.89
CA VAL A 4 9.23 -0.89 -17.26
C VAL A 4 9.67 -2.12 -16.45
N ASP A 5 10.66 -2.88 -16.95
CA ASP A 5 11.18 -4.06 -16.25
C ASP A 5 11.87 -3.65 -14.94
N LEU A 6 12.70 -2.60 -14.98
CA LEU A 6 13.35 -2.07 -13.77
C LEU A 6 12.35 -1.60 -12.73
N LEU A 7 11.35 -0.84 -13.16
CA LEU A 7 10.30 -0.33 -12.25
C LEU A 7 9.50 -1.48 -11.62
N ARG A 8 9.17 -2.50 -12.41
CA ARG A 8 8.49 -3.70 -11.93
C ARG A 8 9.31 -4.44 -10.86
N GLU A 9 10.61 -4.64 -11.11
CA GLU A 9 11.51 -5.28 -10.14
C GLU A 9 11.59 -4.49 -8.83
N GLN A 10 11.74 -3.16 -8.91
CA GLN A 10 11.82 -2.30 -7.73
C GLN A 10 10.53 -2.33 -6.90
N ILE A 11 9.35 -2.26 -7.55
CA ILE A 11 8.06 -2.34 -6.87
C ILE A 11 7.89 -3.72 -6.21
N LYS A 12 8.20 -4.80 -6.93
CA LYS A 12 8.14 -6.15 -6.36
C LYS A 12 9.04 -6.30 -5.13
N GLN A 13 10.26 -5.79 -5.19
CA GLN A 13 11.18 -5.82 -4.05
C GLN A 13 10.67 -5.00 -2.87
N SER A 14 10.08 -3.82 -3.12
CA SER A 14 9.48 -3.01 -2.06
C SER A 14 8.32 -3.73 -1.37
N HIS A 15 7.49 -4.44 -2.11
CA HIS A 15 6.41 -5.28 -1.59
C HIS A 15 6.95 -6.42 -0.70
N GLU A 16 7.99 -7.11 -1.16
CA GLU A 16 8.65 -8.17 -0.39
C GLU A 16 9.23 -7.66 0.94
N TRP A 17 9.88 -6.51 0.92
CA TRP A 17 10.42 -5.88 2.13
C TRP A 17 9.34 -5.40 3.08
N PHE A 18 8.25 -4.82 2.55
CA PHE A 18 7.10 -4.45 3.37
C PHE A 18 6.47 -5.68 4.02
N ALA A 19 6.25 -6.76 3.24
CA ALA A 19 5.71 -8.01 3.75
C ALA A 19 6.54 -8.57 4.91
N GLN A 20 7.87 -8.61 4.75
CA GLN A 20 8.78 -9.09 5.80
C GLN A 20 8.77 -8.17 7.03
N THR A 21 8.72 -6.85 6.83
CA THR A 21 8.66 -5.87 7.92
C THR A 21 7.37 -6.01 8.74
N ALA A 22 6.24 -6.33 8.09
CA ALA A 22 4.93 -6.47 8.73
C ALA A 22 4.57 -7.92 9.15
N ALA A 23 5.44 -8.90 8.87
CA ALA A 23 5.12 -10.33 9.02
C ALA A 23 4.78 -10.74 10.46
N ASP A 24 5.52 -10.20 11.42
CA ASP A 24 5.43 -10.51 12.85
C ASP A 24 4.60 -9.51 13.66
N VAL A 25 3.92 -8.57 12.99
CA VAL A 25 3.04 -7.60 13.65
C VAL A 25 1.88 -8.34 14.31
N THR A 26 1.68 -8.08 15.60
CA THR A 26 0.57 -8.64 16.38
C THR A 26 -0.65 -7.72 16.36
N PRO A 27 -1.87 -8.22 16.66
CA PRO A 27 -3.06 -7.39 16.78
C PRO A 27 -2.91 -6.24 17.80
N GLU A 28 -2.21 -6.49 18.90
CA GLU A 28 -1.94 -5.50 19.93
C GLU A 28 -1.05 -4.38 19.39
N GLN A 29 0.00 -4.73 18.68
CA GLN A 29 0.90 -3.76 18.05
C GLN A 29 0.19 -2.94 16.96
N ALA A 30 -0.67 -3.60 16.16
CA ALA A 30 -1.41 -2.94 15.09
C ALA A 30 -2.38 -1.88 15.61
N HIS A 31 -3.00 -2.12 16.78
CA HIS A 31 -4.01 -1.23 17.35
C HIS A 31 -3.49 -0.36 18.51
N TRP A 32 -2.20 -0.46 18.84
CA TRP A 32 -1.61 0.44 19.82
C TRP A 32 -1.66 1.89 19.31
N ILE A 33 -2.18 2.78 20.17
CA ILE A 33 -2.27 4.22 19.87
C ILE A 33 -0.97 4.88 20.29
N PRO A 34 -0.14 5.34 19.37
CA PRO A 34 1.09 6.04 19.72
C PRO A 34 0.79 7.40 20.36
N PRO A 35 1.69 7.94 21.20
CA PRO A 35 1.54 9.26 21.75
C PRO A 35 1.62 10.33 20.65
N GLY A 36 0.98 11.48 20.91
CA GLY A 36 0.94 12.60 19.95
C GLY A 36 0.00 12.33 18.77
N ILE A 37 0.41 12.73 17.59
CA ILE A 37 -0.41 12.69 16.36
C ILE A 37 -0.02 11.57 15.39
N ALA A 38 0.94 10.71 15.76
CA ALA A 38 1.33 9.58 14.91
C ALA A 38 0.17 8.58 14.74
N ASN A 39 0.02 8.02 13.56
CA ASN A 39 -1.03 7.04 13.28
C ASN A 39 -0.67 5.66 13.85
N PRO A 40 -1.66 4.84 14.28
CA PRO A 40 -1.44 3.45 14.65
C PRO A 40 -0.88 2.63 13.49
N LEU A 41 -0.04 1.63 13.81
CA LEU A 41 0.60 0.78 12.81
C LEU A 41 -0.41 0.10 11.87
N GLY A 42 -1.50 -0.44 12.42
CA GLY A 42 -2.54 -1.08 11.60
C GLY A 42 -3.21 -0.13 10.62
N ALA A 43 -3.38 1.14 11.00
CA ALA A 43 -3.92 2.17 10.10
C ALA A 43 -2.92 2.49 8.97
N ILE A 44 -1.62 2.56 9.27
CA ILE A 44 -0.57 2.76 8.24
C ILE A 44 -0.57 1.59 7.26
N TYR A 45 -0.61 0.36 7.76
CA TYR A 45 -0.67 -0.83 6.90
C TYR A 45 -1.94 -0.83 6.03
N ALA A 46 -3.10 -0.62 6.62
CA ALA A 46 -4.37 -0.54 5.89
C ALA A 46 -4.33 0.54 4.80
N HIS A 47 -3.80 1.73 5.12
CA HIS A 47 -3.65 2.83 4.17
C HIS A 47 -2.70 2.47 3.03
N ALA A 48 -1.54 1.88 3.32
CA ALA A 48 -0.58 1.51 2.30
C ALA A 48 -1.21 0.65 1.20
N ILE A 49 -2.00 -0.34 1.59
CA ILE A 49 -2.60 -1.30 0.66
C ILE A 49 -3.84 -0.74 -0.03
N ALA A 50 -4.74 -0.08 0.72
CA ALA A 50 -5.95 0.51 0.13
C ALA A 50 -5.62 1.65 -0.85
N ALA A 51 -4.58 2.45 -0.59
CA ALA A 51 -4.12 3.48 -1.49
C ALA A 51 -3.57 2.90 -2.80
N GLU A 52 -2.72 1.87 -2.72
CA GLU A 52 -2.19 1.18 -3.90
C GLU A 52 -3.31 0.56 -4.74
N ASP A 53 -4.28 -0.10 -4.08
CA ASP A 53 -5.45 -0.67 -4.75
C ASP A 53 -6.23 0.39 -5.56
N VAL A 54 -6.52 1.54 -4.95
CA VAL A 54 -7.20 2.65 -5.64
C VAL A 54 -6.35 3.18 -6.79
N ILE A 55 -5.06 3.42 -6.57
CA ILE A 55 -4.16 3.98 -7.58
C ILE A 55 -4.07 3.04 -8.79
N VAL A 56 -3.85 1.75 -8.56
CA VAL A 56 -3.66 0.81 -9.66
C VAL A 56 -4.99 0.41 -10.30
N ASN A 57 -5.97 -0.06 -9.51
CA ASN A 57 -7.18 -0.64 -10.08
C ASN A 57 -8.22 0.42 -10.49
N ALA A 58 -8.32 1.54 -9.78
CA ALA A 58 -9.26 2.59 -10.15
C ALA A 58 -8.61 3.67 -11.05
N VAL A 59 -7.48 4.27 -10.65
CA VAL A 59 -6.90 5.39 -11.38
C VAL A 59 -6.20 4.95 -12.66
N LEU A 60 -5.31 3.97 -12.59
CA LEU A 60 -4.50 3.55 -13.75
C LEU A 60 -5.26 2.64 -14.71
N LYS A 61 -6.09 1.72 -14.18
CA LYS A 61 -6.88 0.77 -14.98
C LYS A 61 -8.29 1.24 -15.31
N GLY A 62 -8.80 2.29 -14.64
CA GLY A 62 -10.15 2.82 -14.86
C GLY A 62 -11.28 1.92 -14.34
N GLY A 63 -10.97 0.98 -13.44
CA GLY A 63 -11.92 0.07 -12.82
C GLY A 63 -12.36 0.51 -11.43
N GLN A 64 -12.57 -0.47 -10.55
CA GLN A 64 -12.85 -0.26 -9.12
C GLN A 64 -11.79 -0.94 -8.27
N PRO A 65 -11.51 -0.44 -7.06
CA PRO A 65 -10.59 -1.09 -6.15
C PRO A 65 -11.11 -2.46 -5.72
N LEU A 66 -10.21 -3.38 -5.42
CA LEU A 66 -10.54 -4.75 -5.03
C LEU A 66 -11.35 -4.79 -3.73
N TYR A 67 -11.11 -3.86 -2.79
CA TYR A 67 -11.90 -3.78 -1.56
C TYR A 67 -13.38 -3.46 -1.81
N ALA A 68 -13.72 -2.86 -2.94
CA ALA A 68 -15.10 -2.58 -3.35
C ALA A 68 -15.72 -3.70 -4.22
N THR A 69 -14.92 -4.67 -4.64
CA THR A 69 -15.34 -5.76 -5.54
C THR A 69 -15.01 -7.13 -4.94
N ALA A 70 -13.92 -7.77 -5.38
CA ALA A 70 -13.54 -9.11 -4.97
C ALA A 70 -13.27 -9.26 -3.45
N PHE A 71 -12.91 -8.18 -2.77
CA PHE A 71 -12.67 -8.14 -1.32
C PHE A 71 -13.70 -7.29 -0.55
N ALA A 72 -14.87 -7.04 -1.13
CA ALA A 72 -15.93 -6.31 -0.43
C ALA A 72 -16.33 -7.02 0.88
N GLY A 73 -16.21 -6.28 1.99
CA GLY A 73 -16.49 -6.81 3.34
C GLY A 73 -15.48 -7.82 3.88
N ARG A 74 -14.38 -8.12 3.16
CA ARG A 74 -13.37 -9.10 3.58
C ARG A 74 -11.92 -8.67 3.36
N SER A 75 -11.66 -7.39 3.16
CA SER A 75 -10.30 -6.84 3.01
C SER A 75 -9.47 -6.87 4.30
N GLY A 76 -10.08 -7.20 5.42
CA GLY A 76 -9.43 -7.07 6.73
C GLY A 76 -9.33 -5.63 7.22
N ILE A 77 -9.96 -4.66 6.54
CA ILE A 77 -10.01 -3.25 6.92
C ILE A 77 -11.47 -2.90 7.18
N SER A 78 -11.81 -2.39 8.38
CA SER A 78 -13.18 -2.06 8.73
C SER A 78 -13.79 -0.95 7.85
N GLU A 79 -12.96 0.00 7.44
CA GLU A 79 -13.34 1.16 6.62
C GLU A 79 -12.26 1.41 5.56
N PRO A 80 -12.16 0.61 4.48
CA PRO A 80 -11.13 0.80 3.46
C PRO A 80 -11.36 2.12 2.69
N GLN A 81 -10.29 2.94 2.61
CA GLN A 81 -10.33 4.23 1.92
C GLN A 81 -8.92 4.66 1.46
N LEU A 82 -8.88 5.62 0.53
CA LEU A 82 -7.64 6.15 -0.04
C LEU A 82 -6.83 6.98 0.96
N ARG A 83 -7.48 7.79 1.81
CA ARG A 83 -6.81 8.78 2.67
C ARG A 83 -6.69 8.28 4.10
N ALA A 84 -5.50 8.45 4.70
CA ALA A 84 -5.27 8.18 6.13
C ALA A 84 -5.55 9.44 6.96
N GLU A 85 -6.80 9.86 7.06
CA GLU A 85 -7.19 10.97 7.91
C GLU A 85 -7.02 10.61 9.39
N PHE A 86 -6.67 11.59 10.23
CA PHE A 86 -6.36 11.37 11.65
C PHE A 86 -7.46 10.63 12.39
N GLU A 87 -8.71 11.07 12.25
CA GLU A 87 -9.86 10.45 12.91
C GLU A 87 -10.13 9.02 12.41
N TRP A 88 -9.96 8.79 11.12
CA TRP A 88 -10.04 7.45 10.55
C TRP A 88 -8.96 6.54 11.10
N ALA A 89 -7.72 6.99 11.13
CA ALA A 89 -6.60 6.18 11.61
C ALA A 89 -6.76 5.74 13.07
N ARG A 90 -7.45 6.53 13.88
CA ARG A 90 -7.70 6.23 15.30
C ARG A 90 -8.84 5.25 15.53
N ARG A 91 -9.77 5.10 14.59
CA ARG A 91 -10.93 4.19 14.76
C ARG A 91 -10.87 2.95 13.86
N VAL A 92 -10.16 2.99 12.75
CA VAL A 92 -10.08 1.84 11.83
C VAL A 92 -9.55 0.61 12.54
N LYS A 93 -10.19 -0.53 12.28
CA LYS A 93 -9.74 -1.83 12.79
C LYS A 93 -9.23 -2.68 11.63
N VAL A 94 -8.21 -3.46 11.93
CA VAL A 94 -7.63 -4.39 10.96
C VAL A 94 -7.67 -5.81 11.51
N ASP A 95 -8.08 -6.73 10.65
CA ASP A 95 -7.89 -8.17 10.80
C ASP A 95 -6.64 -8.54 10.01
N LEU A 96 -5.54 -8.84 10.69
CA LEU A 96 -4.24 -9.04 10.05
C LEU A 96 -4.20 -10.22 9.07
N PRO A 97 -4.78 -11.40 9.37
CA PRO A 97 -4.89 -12.49 8.39
C PRO A 97 -5.60 -12.05 7.11
N ALA A 98 -6.80 -11.50 7.21
CA ALA A 98 -7.57 -11.05 6.05
C ALA A 98 -6.88 -9.90 5.30
N LEU A 99 -6.26 -8.96 6.03
CA LEU A 99 -5.47 -7.87 5.43
C LEU A 99 -4.28 -8.40 4.64
N ARG A 100 -3.59 -9.46 5.10
CA ARG A 100 -2.50 -10.08 4.35
C ARG A 100 -2.98 -10.74 3.07
N GLU A 101 -4.13 -11.42 3.07
CA GLU A 101 -4.73 -11.98 1.85
C GLU A 101 -5.08 -10.89 0.85
N TYR A 102 -5.72 -9.82 1.31
CA TYR A 102 -6.03 -8.66 0.48
C TYR A 102 -4.75 -8.01 -0.08
N THR A 103 -3.71 -7.83 0.74
CA THR A 103 -2.41 -7.32 0.34
C THR A 103 -1.82 -8.10 -0.83
N GLN A 104 -1.81 -9.43 -0.75
CA GLN A 104 -1.30 -10.29 -1.82
C GLN A 104 -2.09 -10.11 -3.12
N ALA A 105 -3.41 -9.96 -3.04
CA ALA A 105 -4.25 -9.75 -4.21
C ALA A 105 -3.99 -8.37 -4.88
N VAL A 106 -3.82 -7.31 -4.07
CA VAL A 106 -3.47 -5.99 -4.57
C VAL A 106 -2.12 -6.01 -5.28
N TRP A 107 -1.10 -6.58 -4.66
CA TRP A 107 0.24 -6.66 -5.25
C TRP A 107 0.30 -7.52 -6.51
N ALA A 108 -0.45 -8.63 -6.56
CA ALA A 108 -0.60 -9.41 -7.77
C ALA A 108 -1.26 -8.62 -8.91
N ALA A 109 -2.27 -7.80 -8.59
CA ALA A 109 -2.92 -6.92 -9.56
C ALA A 109 -1.99 -5.81 -10.06
N THR A 110 -1.15 -5.25 -9.17
CA THR A 110 -0.11 -4.26 -9.50
C THR A 110 0.94 -4.87 -10.42
N ASP A 111 1.47 -6.05 -10.08
CA ASP A 111 2.48 -6.74 -10.90
C ASP A 111 1.93 -7.09 -12.29
N ALA A 112 0.72 -7.62 -12.35
CA ALA A 112 0.06 -7.94 -13.62
C ALA A 112 -0.18 -6.69 -14.48
N TYR A 113 -0.56 -5.57 -13.88
CA TYR A 113 -0.72 -4.31 -14.59
C TYR A 113 0.61 -3.83 -15.19
N ILE A 114 1.68 -3.77 -14.38
CA ILE A 114 2.99 -3.31 -14.86
C ILE A 114 3.53 -4.26 -15.94
N ALA A 115 3.32 -5.57 -15.80
CA ALA A 115 3.73 -6.56 -16.80
C ALA A 115 3.02 -6.38 -18.16
N SER A 116 1.85 -5.74 -18.17
CA SER A 116 1.12 -5.43 -19.41
C SER A 116 1.57 -4.16 -20.11
N LEU A 117 2.44 -3.34 -19.49
CA LEU A 117 2.91 -2.07 -20.02
C LEU A 117 4.14 -2.24 -20.93
N THR A 118 4.26 -1.31 -21.85
CA THR A 118 5.50 -1.04 -22.59
C THR A 118 6.17 0.23 -22.06
N ASP A 119 7.43 0.49 -22.43
CA ASP A 119 8.10 1.75 -22.06
C ASP A 119 7.33 2.99 -22.57
N ALA A 120 6.67 2.88 -23.73
CA ALA A 120 5.84 3.98 -24.27
C ALA A 120 4.58 4.25 -23.40
N ASP A 121 4.03 3.23 -22.77
CA ASP A 121 2.88 3.40 -21.87
C ASP A 121 3.22 4.18 -20.60
N LEU A 122 4.50 4.21 -20.22
CA LEU A 122 4.98 4.97 -19.05
C LEU A 122 4.83 6.48 -19.22
N ASP A 123 4.81 6.98 -20.46
CA ASP A 123 4.63 8.39 -20.78
C ASP A 123 3.15 8.79 -20.90
N ARG A 124 2.23 7.82 -20.91
CA ARG A 124 0.79 8.08 -20.98
C ARG A 124 0.34 8.94 -19.82
N ILE A 125 -0.33 10.05 -20.15
CA ILE A 125 -0.86 10.98 -19.15
C ILE A 125 -2.20 10.48 -18.59
N VAL A 126 -2.31 10.47 -17.26
CA VAL A 126 -3.51 10.11 -16.51
C VAL A 126 -3.97 11.32 -15.71
N GLU A 127 -5.26 11.59 -15.72
CA GLU A 127 -5.87 12.63 -14.91
C GLU A 127 -6.12 12.11 -13.49
N THR A 128 -5.61 12.82 -12.51
CA THR A 128 -5.69 12.46 -11.09
C THR A 128 -6.15 13.66 -10.27
N THR A 129 -6.46 13.45 -8.99
CA THR A 129 -6.74 14.55 -8.05
C THR A 129 -5.53 15.45 -7.79
N LEU A 130 -4.32 15.02 -8.17
CA LEU A 130 -3.08 15.80 -8.10
C LEU A 130 -2.77 16.53 -9.41
N GLY A 131 -3.63 16.38 -10.44
CA GLY A 131 -3.42 16.92 -11.78
C GLY A 131 -3.12 15.83 -12.81
N LYS A 132 -2.62 16.26 -13.98
CA LYS A 132 -2.27 15.40 -15.10
C LYS A 132 -0.84 14.88 -14.92
N LEU A 133 -0.69 13.57 -14.73
CA LEU A 133 0.59 12.94 -14.38
C LEU A 133 0.87 11.76 -15.34
N PRO A 134 2.14 11.54 -15.74
CA PRO A 134 2.48 10.34 -16.50
C PRO A 134 2.42 9.09 -15.62
N VAL A 135 2.14 7.95 -16.22
CA VAL A 135 2.09 6.64 -15.55
C VAL A 135 3.38 6.36 -14.80
N SER A 136 4.54 6.69 -15.38
CA SER A 136 5.85 6.54 -14.73
C SER A 136 5.94 7.30 -13.40
N TRP A 137 5.43 8.53 -13.36
CA TRP A 137 5.42 9.32 -12.12
C TRP A 137 4.49 8.71 -11.08
N ILE A 138 3.30 8.26 -11.50
CA ILE A 138 2.32 7.64 -10.59
C ILE A 138 2.91 6.37 -9.98
N LEU A 139 3.48 5.47 -10.79
CA LEU A 139 4.08 4.22 -10.30
C LEU A 139 5.29 4.47 -9.40
N SER A 140 6.16 5.43 -9.75
CA SER A 140 7.36 5.69 -8.93
C SER A 140 7.05 6.42 -7.63
N ASN A 141 6.08 7.36 -7.62
CA ASN A 141 5.83 8.20 -6.43
C ASN A 141 4.65 7.71 -5.60
N LEU A 142 3.53 7.33 -6.24
CA LEU A 142 2.32 6.93 -5.51
C LEU A 142 2.24 5.43 -5.23
N VAL A 143 3.12 4.62 -5.84
CA VAL A 143 3.27 3.20 -5.51
C VAL A 143 4.62 2.95 -4.85
N LEU A 144 5.73 2.98 -5.59
CA LEU A 144 7.05 2.60 -5.08
C LEU A 144 7.49 3.43 -3.86
N ALA A 145 7.57 4.75 -4.00
CA ALA A 145 8.01 5.62 -2.90
C ALA A 145 7.02 5.59 -1.73
N HIS A 146 5.71 5.50 -2.01
CA HIS A 146 4.70 5.40 -0.96
C HIS A 146 4.85 4.13 -0.13
N VAL A 147 5.05 2.96 -0.75
CA VAL A 147 5.30 1.69 -0.03
C VAL A 147 6.53 1.81 0.87
N HIS A 148 7.64 2.40 0.39
CA HIS A 148 8.84 2.60 1.21
C HIS A 148 8.59 3.53 2.39
N ASN A 149 7.84 4.64 2.19
CA ASN A 149 7.49 5.56 3.27
C ASN A 149 6.66 4.85 4.34
N MET A 150 5.61 4.12 3.94
CA MET A 150 4.74 3.38 4.86
C MET A 150 5.51 2.27 5.59
N MET A 151 6.42 1.58 4.90
CA MET A 151 7.29 0.58 5.52
C MET A 151 8.20 1.21 6.59
N GLY A 152 8.73 2.40 6.34
CA GLY A 152 9.51 3.17 7.32
C GLY A 152 8.70 3.50 8.57
N GLU A 153 7.45 3.96 8.39
CA GLU A 153 6.55 4.23 9.52
C GLU A 153 6.23 2.96 10.31
N VAL A 154 5.91 1.85 9.65
CA VAL A 154 5.68 0.55 10.30
C VAL A 154 6.91 0.13 11.09
N SER A 155 8.12 0.24 10.51
CA SER A 155 9.37 -0.10 11.16
C SER A 155 9.61 0.72 12.44
N VAL A 156 9.41 2.04 12.38
CA VAL A 156 9.54 2.93 13.55
C VAL A 156 8.50 2.58 14.62
N LEU A 157 7.25 2.38 14.23
CA LEU A 157 6.17 2.03 15.18
C LEU A 157 6.38 0.68 15.85
N LYS A 158 7.00 -0.30 15.17
CA LYS A 158 7.46 -1.54 15.81
C LYS A 158 8.57 -1.26 16.84
N GLY A 159 9.56 -0.44 16.45
CA GLY A 159 10.69 -0.09 17.31
C GLY A 159 10.28 0.58 18.61
N VAL A 160 9.36 1.54 18.58
CA VAL A 160 8.86 2.21 19.79
C VAL A 160 8.03 1.28 20.69
N GLN A 161 7.58 0.15 20.17
CA GLN A 161 6.90 -0.90 20.93
C GLN A 161 7.86 -2.05 21.34
N GLY A 162 9.18 -1.87 21.17
CA GLY A 162 10.19 -2.82 21.59
C GLY A 162 10.39 -4.02 20.64
N ALA A 163 9.83 -3.98 19.44
CA ALA A 163 10.02 -5.01 18.42
C ALA A 163 11.08 -4.59 17.39
N LYS A 164 11.72 -5.57 16.71
CA LYS A 164 12.62 -5.28 15.59
C LYS A 164 11.82 -4.64 14.45
N GLY A 165 12.30 -3.52 13.92
CA GLY A 165 11.68 -2.81 12.81
C GLY A 165 11.82 -3.57 11.48
N TYR A 166 12.90 -3.29 10.74
CA TYR A 166 13.19 -3.98 9.48
C TYR A 166 13.65 -5.43 9.71
N PRO A 167 13.44 -6.33 8.74
CA PRO A 167 13.78 -7.74 8.86
C PRO A 167 15.30 -8.01 8.78
N PHE A 168 16.09 -7.08 8.24
CA PHE A 168 17.53 -7.18 8.03
C PHE A 168 18.35 -6.31 8.96
#